data_f03c83d77415df9dd87600cfe8dbd42f
#
_entry.id   f03c83d77415df9dd87600cfe8dbd42f
#
_cell.length_a   1.000
_cell.length_b   1.000
_cell.length_c   1.000
_cell.angle_alpha   90.00
_cell.angle_beta   90.00
_cell.angle_gamma   90.00
#
_symmetry.space_group_name_H-M   'P 1'
#
loop_
_entity.id
_entity.type
_entity.pdbx_description
1 polymer ?
#
loop_
_entity_poly.entity_id
_entity_poly.type
_entity_poly.pdbx_seq_one_letter_code
_entity_poly.pdbx_strand_id
1 'polypeptide(L)'
;MRSAEPSAVNGKLAGWLALVGSLAALNYTGRFTQGKPPADTLYRYSTAVSGVIFYVITLAIVLWIANGISRGELALRRPDSWPRALGLLLAVLIVLLVAEALLESVLHATREQGLEPPRWEPDRAVPFALNAAVVVLAAPLVEELTFRGLGFALLTRWGSLVALIGTSVAFAAAHGLVNGFPALLLFGAAVAFLRLRTGSLYPGMLLHGSFNALALAVAFAK
;
A
#
# COMPACT_ATOMS: atom_id res chain seq x y z
N MET A 1 -11.32 -3.01 -29.67
CA MET A 1 -10.69 -3.75 -28.56
C MET A 1 -10.19 -5.09 -29.08
N ARG A 2 -8.88 -5.28 -29.20
CA ARG A 2 -8.32 -6.63 -29.40
C ARG A 2 -8.47 -7.34 -28.05
N SER A 3 -9.33 -8.34 -27.97
CA SER A 3 -9.43 -9.23 -26.81
C SER A 3 -8.06 -9.89 -26.62
N ALA A 4 -7.36 -9.55 -25.52
CA ALA A 4 -6.16 -10.30 -25.16
C ALA A 4 -6.56 -11.78 -25.02
N GLU A 5 -5.73 -12.68 -25.55
CA GLU A 5 -5.99 -14.11 -25.44
C GLU A 5 -6.15 -14.50 -23.94
N PRO A 6 -7.13 -15.34 -23.61
CA PRO A 6 -7.38 -15.76 -22.22
C PRO A 6 -6.13 -16.33 -21.53
N SER A 7 -5.24 -16.98 -22.27
CA SER A 7 -3.96 -17.50 -21.81
C SER A 7 -3.01 -16.42 -21.31
N ALA A 8 -2.91 -15.27 -22.01
CA ALA A 8 -2.05 -14.16 -21.63
C ALA A 8 -2.53 -13.46 -20.35
N VAL A 9 -3.84 -13.31 -20.17
CA VAL A 9 -4.43 -12.73 -18.95
C VAL A 9 -4.21 -13.64 -17.75
N ASN A 10 -4.35 -14.96 -17.93
CA ASN A 10 -4.09 -15.94 -16.88
C ASN A 10 -2.62 -15.94 -16.45
N GLY A 11 -1.68 -15.81 -17.39
CA GLY A 11 -0.24 -15.67 -17.08
C GLY A 11 0.06 -14.42 -16.24
N LYS A 12 -0.55 -13.28 -16.56
CA LYS A 12 -0.40 -12.04 -15.79
C LYS A 12 -0.98 -12.18 -14.39
N LEU A 13 -2.14 -12.82 -14.26
CA LEU A 13 -2.72 -13.09 -12.95
C LEU A 13 -1.82 -14.00 -12.11
N ALA A 14 -1.31 -15.07 -12.68
CA ALA A 14 -0.36 -15.96 -11.99
C ALA A 14 0.90 -15.20 -11.56
N GLY A 15 1.45 -14.34 -12.41
CA GLY A 15 2.58 -13.47 -12.07
C GLY A 15 2.28 -12.52 -10.92
N TRP A 16 1.09 -11.88 -10.93
CA TRP A 16 0.68 -11.00 -9.84
C TRP A 16 0.46 -11.76 -8.53
N LEU A 17 -0.18 -12.93 -8.57
CA LEU A 17 -0.36 -13.77 -7.38
C LEU A 17 0.97 -14.28 -6.84
N ALA A 18 1.93 -14.64 -7.70
CA ALA A 18 3.27 -15.02 -7.30
C ALA A 18 4.01 -13.85 -6.62
N LEU A 19 3.91 -12.63 -7.16
CA LEU A 19 4.48 -11.44 -6.53
C LEU A 19 3.88 -11.21 -5.15
N VAL A 20 2.55 -11.17 -5.03
CA VAL A 20 1.86 -10.94 -3.75
C VAL A 20 2.20 -12.06 -2.74
N GLY A 21 2.19 -13.32 -3.17
CA GLY A 21 2.56 -14.46 -2.34
C GLY A 21 4.01 -14.39 -1.86
N SER A 22 4.93 -13.94 -2.72
CA SER A 22 6.33 -13.72 -2.34
C SER A 22 6.49 -12.59 -1.32
N LEU A 23 5.80 -11.47 -1.51
CA LEU A 23 5.79 -10.34 -0.57
C LEU A 23 5.26 -10.79 0.80
N ALA A 24 4.13 -11.50 0.82
CA ALA A 24 3.56 -12.05 2.03
C ALA A 24 4.53 -13.03 2.72
N ALA A 25 5.07 -13.99 1.98
CA ALA A 25 6.00 -14.97 2.51
C ALA A 25 7.25 -14.31 3.11
N LEU A 26 7.85 -13.33 2.44
CA LEU A 26 9.01 -12.60 2.94
C LEU A 26 8.69 -11.84 4.24
N ASN A 27 7.57 -11.12 4.28
CA ASN A 27 7.21 -10.32 5.44
C ASN A 27 6.80 -11.17 6.65
N TYR A 28 6.01 -12.24 6.46
CA TYR A 28 5.71 -13.17 7.54
C TYR A 28 6.95 -13.93 8.02
N THR A 29 7.82 -14.41 7.11
CA THR A 29 9.06 -15.07 7.48
C THR A 29 9.96 -14.11 8.28
N GLY A 30 10.18 -12.89 7.80
CA GLY A 30 10.94 -11.87 8.52
C GLY A 30 10.41 -11.64 9.93
N ARG A 31 9.09 -11.51 10.08
CA ARG A 31 8.43 -11.30 11.37
C ARG A 31 8.64 -12.45 12.34
N PHE A 32 8.46 -13.69 11.89
CA PHE A 32 8.56 -14.86 12.78
C PHE A 32 10.01 -15.26 13.07
N THR A 33 10.98 -14.89 12.20
CA THR A 33 12.39 -15.25 12.38
C THR A 33 13.25 -14.14 12.99
N GLN A 34 12.96 -12.86 12.66
CA GLN A 34 13.79 -11.72 13.07
C GLN A 34 13.15 -10.89 14.20
N GLY A 35 11.84 -11.07 14.45
CA GLY A 35 11.12 -10.31 15.46
C GLY A 35 10.84 -8.85 15.03
N LYS A 36 10.72 -7.96 16.02
CA LYS A 36 10.44 -6.54 15.77
C LYS A 36 11.67 -5.82 15.22
N PRO A 37 11.46 -4.86 14.28
CA PRO A 37 12.54 -4.01 13.81
C PRO A 37 13.19 -3.24 14.98
N PRO A 38 14.49 -2.90 14.90
CA PRO A 38 15.12 -2.01 15.86
C PRO A 38 14.40 -0.67 15.96
N ALA A 39 14.32 -0.10 17.17
CA ALA A 39 13.62 1.16 17.42
C ALA A 39 14.14 2.35 16.61
N ASP A 40 15.41 2.30 16.20
CA ASP A 40 16.05 3.33 15.37
C ASP A 40 16.00 3.07 13.87
N THR A 41 15.18 2.11 13.41
CA THR A 41 15.09 1.69 12.00
C THR A 41 14.90 2.87 11.05
N LEU A 42 14.03 3.82 11.38
CA LEU A 42 13.78 5.01 10.55
C LEU A 42 14.93 6.02 10.54
N TYR A 43 15.89 5.88 11.44
CA TYR A 43 17.09 6.74 11.50
C TYR A 43 18.32 6.10 10.83
N ARG A 44 18.16 5.02 10.06
CA ARG A 44 19.26 4.32 9.38
C ARG A 44 19.25 4.59 7.89
N TYR A 45 20.39 4.96 7.32
CA TYR A 45 20.56 5.07 5.87
C TYR A 45 20.36 3.72 5.16
N SER A 46 20.81 2.62 5.80
CA SER A 46 20.63 1.27 5.24
C SER A 46 19.16 0.92 5.04
N THR A 47 18.28 1.34 5.94
CA THR A 47 16.83 1.15 5.81
C THR A 47 16.28 1.90 4.60
N ALA A 48 16.67 3.18 4.43
CA ALA A 48 16.24 3.98 3.28
C ALA A 48 16.71 3.37 1.96
N VAL A 49 18.00 2.98 1.89
CA VAL A 49 18.56 2.34 0.69
C VAL A 49 17.86 1.02 0.39
N SER A 50 17.68 0.15 1.38
CA SER A 50 16.97 -1.12 1.21
C SER A 50 15.52 -0.89 0.77
N GLY A 51 14.84 0.10 1.34
CA GLY A 51 13.47 0.46 0.96
C GLY A 51 13.39 0.94 -0.50
N VAL A 52 14.30 1.81 -0.94
CA VAL A 52 14.36 2.25 -2.34
C VAL A 52 14.60 1.06 -3.28
N ILE A 53 15.58 0.20 -2.97
CA ILE A 53 15.88 -0.98 -3.78
C ILE A 53 14.64 -1.90 -3.86
N PHE A 54 13.99 -2.17 -2.73
CA PHE A 54 12.80 -3.00 -2.65
C PHE A 54 11.67 -2.45 -3.55
N TYR A 55 11.37 -1.15 -3.45
CA TYR A 55 10.30 -0.55 -4.26
C TYR A 55 10.68 -0.43 -5.73
N VAL A 56 11.94 -0.20 -6.08
CA VAL A 56 12.40 -0.20 -7.48
C VAL A 56 12.26 -1.59 -8.10
N ILE A 57 12.68 -2.65 -7.40
CA ILE A 57 12.53 -4.02 -7.87
C ILE A 57 11.05 -4.38 -8.02
N THR A 58 10.23 -4.08 -6.98
CA THR A 58 8.80 -4.34 -7.02
C THR A 58 8.13 -3.62 -8.19
N LEU A 59 8.45 -2.34 -8.39
CA LEU A 59 7.93 -1.55 -9.51
C LEU A 59 8.32 -2.16 -10.86
N ALA A 60 9.58 -2.57 -11.02
CA ALA A 60 10.05 -3.19 -12.24
C ALA A 60 9.28 -4.49 -12.57
N ILE A 61 9.04 -5.34 -11.56
CA ILE A 61 8.24 -6.56 -11.71
C ILE A 61 6.78 -6.22 -12.06
N VAL A 62 6.17 -5.25 -11.38
CA VAL A 62 4.80 -4.81 -11.64
C VAL A 62 4.66 -4.30 -13.07
N LEU A 63 5.58 -3.45 -13.53
CA LEU A 63 5.57 -2.92 -14.89
C LEU A 63 5.79 -4.00 -15.94
N TRP A 64 6.64 -4.99 -15.64
CA TRP A 64 6.83 -6.15 -16.51
C TRP A 64 5.55 -6.98 -16.65
N ILE A 65 4.87 -7.30 -15.55
CA ILE A 65 3.59 -8.03 -15.56
C ILE A 65 2.51 -7.20 -16.28
N ALA A 66 2.49 -5.88 -16.01
CA ALA A 66 1.50 -4.96 -16.61
C ALA A 66 1.74 -4.67 -18.10
N ASN A 67 2.85 -5.16 -18.68
CA ASN A 67 3.14 -4.91 -20.09
C ASN A 67 1.95 -5.32 -20.98
N GLY A 68 1.50 -4.37 -21.85
CA GLY A 68 0.32 -4.55 -22.70
C GLY A 68 -1.04 -4.30 -22.01
N ILE A 69 -1.07 -3.96 -20.71
CA ILE A 69 -2.26 -3.42 -20.06
C ILE A 69 -2.25 -1.89 -20.25
N SER A 70 -3.37 -1.33 -20.66
CA SER A 70 -3.46 0.11 -20.93
C SER A 70 -3.42 0.94 -19.63
N ARG A 71 -2.95 2.20 -19.73
CA ARG A 71 -3.00 3.14 -18.59
C ARG A 71 -4.42 3.35 -18.06
N GLY A 72 -5.43 3.27 -18.92
CA GLY A 72 -6.84 3.38 -18.53
C GLY A 72 -7.30 2.21 -17.67
N GLU A 73 -6.92 0.96 -18.03
CA GLU A 73 -7.21 -0.24 -17.24
C GLU A 73 -6.50 -0.21 -15.89
N LEU A 74 -5.26 0.28 -15.85
CA LEU A 74 -4.51 0.52 -14.62
C LEU A 74 -5.03 1.72 -13.83
N ALA A 75 -6.05 2.44 -14.30
CA ALA A 75 -6.57 3.68 -13.74
C ALA A 75 -5.51 4.80 -13.54
N LEU A 76 -4.42 4.76 -14.32
CA LEU A 76 -3.41 5.83 -14.39
C LEU A 76 -3.93 7.00 -15.24
N ARG A 77 -5.02 7.61 -14.79
CA ARG A 77 -5.69 8.74 -15.40
C ARG A 77 -6.21 9.69 -14.32
N ARG A 78 -6.42 10.96 -14.70
CA ARG A 78 -7.02 11.95 -13.80
C ARG A 78 -8.46 11.53 -13.45
N PRO A 79 -8.94 11.80 -12.22
CA PRO A 79 -10.35 11.64 -11.90
C PRO A 79 -11.19 12.63 -12.72
N ASP A 80 -12.44 12.31 -13.00
CA ASP A 80 -13.34 13.17 -13.78
C ASP A 80 -13.59 14.52 -13.10
N SER A 81 -13.47 14.60 -11.78
CA SER A 81 -13.58 15.81 -11.00
C SER A 81 -12.67 15.74 -9.77
N TRP A 82 -11.64 16.59 -9.74
CA TRP A 82 -10.76 16.71 -8.58
C TRP A 82 -11.48 17.19 -7.31
N PRO A 83 -12.38 18.21 -7.31
CA PRO A 83 -13.09 18.60 -6.10
C PRO A 83 -13.90 17.44 -5.48
N ARG A 84 -14.61 16.65 -6.33
CA ARG A 84 -15.36 15.47 -5.85
C ARG A 84 -14.42 14.37 -5.32
N ALA A 85 -13.32 14.12 -6.02
CA ALA A 85 -12.34 13.12 -5.62
C ALA A 85 -11.67 13.49 -4.28
N LEU A 86 -11.30 14.76 -4.09
CA LEU A 86 -10.73 15.26 -2.84
C LEU A 86 -11.75 15.24 -1.69
N GLY A 87 -13.00 15.63 -1.95
CA GLY A 87 -14.07 15.52 -0.95
C GLY A 87 -14.29 14.09 -0.49
N LEU A 88 -14.31 13.13 -1.43
CA LEU A 88 -14.43 11.72 -1.12
C LEU A 88 -13.19 11.19 -0.37
N LEU A 89 -11.97 11.60 -0.78
CA LEU A 89 -10.73 11.27 -0.11
C LEU A 89 -10.77 11.72 1.36
N LEU A 90 -11.15 12.98 1.61
CA LEU A 90 -11.22 13.50 2.97
C LEU A 90 -12.25 12.74 3.82
N ALA A 91 -13.43 12.45 3.27
CA ALA A 91 -14.44 11.66 3.97
C ALA A 91 -13.91 10.25 4.32
N VAL A 92 -13.27 9.58 3.37
CA VAL A 92 -12.68 8.25 3.57
C VAL A 92 -11.53 8.32 4.58
N LEU A 93 -10.67 9.34 4.52
CA LEU A 93 -9.59 9.53 5.48
C LEU A 93 -10.11 9.69 6.92
N ILE A 94 -11.14 10.51 7.12
CA ILE A 94 -11.76 10.68 8.44
C ILE A 94 -12.31 9.35 8.96
N VAL A 95 -13.05 8.61 8.11
CA VAL A 95 -13.58 7.30 8.49
C VAL A 95 -12.46 6.33 8.86
N LEU A 96 -11.36 6.30 8.09
CA LEU A 96 -10.20 5.47 8.38
C LEU A 96 -9.55 5.86 9.71
N LEU A 97 -9.30 7.14 9.97
CA LEU A 97 -8.69 7.59 11.22
C LEU A 97 -9.52 7.20 12.45
N VAL A 98 -10.85 7.33 12.36
CA VAL A 98 -11.75 6.89 13.43
C VAL A 98 -11.70 5.37 13.60
N ALA A 99 -11.78 4.62 12.50
CA ALA A 99 -11.75 3.17 12.54
C ALA A 99 -10.42 2.62 13.05
N GLU A 100 -9.29 3.20 12.63
CA GLU A 100 -7.95 2.86 13.13
C GLU A 100 -7.83 3.13 14.63
N ALA A 101 -8.32 4.27 15.12
CA ALA A 101 -8.29 4.57 16.55
C ALA A 101 -9.10 3.55 17.37
N LEU A 102 -10.26 3.11 16.86
CA LEU A 102 -11.07 2.07 17.49
C LEU A 102 -10.41 0.69 17.42
N LEU A 103 -9.83 0.32 16.28
CA LEU A 103 -9.14 -0.95 16.11
C LEU A 103 -7.86 -1.01 16.96
N GLU A 104 -7.09 0.08 17.03
CA GLU A 104 -5.86 0.15 17.82
C GLU A 104 -6.12 -0.07 19.31
N SER A 105 -7.25 0.41 19.83
CA SER A 105 -7.63 0.20 21.24
C SER A 105 -7.80 -1.29 21.60
N VAL A 106 -8.06 -2.14 20.62
CA VAL A 106 -8.29 -3.59 20.80
C VAL A 106 -7.12 -4.42 20.28
N LEU A 107 -6.62 -4.08 19.09
CA LEU A 107 -5.65 -4.92 18.36
C LEU A 107 -4.19 -4.59 18.67
N HIS A 108 -3.91 -3.36 19.13
CA HIS A 108 -2.54 -2.86 19.39
C HIS A 108 -1.62 -3.07 18.17
N ALA A 109 -2.15 -2.84 16.97
CA ALA A 109 -1.52 -3.14 15.67
C ALA A 109 -0.24 -2.32 15.44
N THR A 110 -0.19 -1.08 15.91
CA THR A 110 1.00 -0.20 15.82
C THR A 110 2.22 -0.80 16.49
N ARG A 111 2.03 -1.49 17.62
CA ARG A 111 3.11 -2.19 18.33
C ARG A 111 3.67 -3.36 17.53
N GLU A 112 2.85 -3.96 16.68
CA GLU A 112 3.29 -5.05 15.81
C GLU A 112 4.14 -4.54 14.65
N GLN A 113 3.80 -3.40 14.06
CA GLN A 113 4.51 -2.82 12.94
C GLN A 113 5.94 -2.38 13.31
N GLY A 114 6.13 -1.86 14.52
CA GLY A 114 7.45 -1.54 15.05
C GLY A 114 8.16 -0.35 14.36
N LEU A 115 7.43 0.51 13.68
CA LEU A 115 7.95 1.70 13.00
C LEU A 115 7.79 2.98 13.84
N GLU A 116 7.55 2.85 15.14
CA GLU A 116 7.45 4.00 16.05
C GLU A 116 8.85 4.36 16.59
N PRO A 117 9.44 5.49 16.16
CA PRO A 117 10.69 5.96 16.75
C PRO A 117 10.44 6.41 18.19
N PRO A 118 11.37 6.10 19.14
CA PRO A 118 11.16 6.39 20.56
C PRO A 118 11.19 7.89 20.88
N ARG A 119 11.84 8.68 20.02
CA ARG A 119 11.98 10.15 20.16
C ARG A 119 12.48 10.76 18.88
N TRP A 120 12.33 12.08 18.75
CA TRP A 120 12.97 12.85 17.70
C TRP A 120 14.49 12.98 17.93
N GLU A 121 15.30 12.67 16.92
CA GLU A 121 16.76 12.79 16.93
C GLU A 121 17.22 13.80 15.86
N PRO A 122 17.43 15.09 16.22
CA PRO A 122 17.80 16.14 15.25
C PRO A 122 19.08 15.83 14.46
N ASP A 123 20.06 15.21 15.09
CA ASP A 123 21.35 14.85 14.46
C ASP A 123 21.19 13.75 13.40
N ARG A 124 20.05 13.05 13.39
CA ARG A 124 19.71 11.98 12.45
C ARG A 124 18.51 12.35 11.58
N ALA A 125 18.20 13.65 11.43
CA ALA A 125 17.07 14.13 10.64
C ALA A 125 17.16 13.73 9.15
N VAL A 126 18.36 13.68 8.57
CA VAL A 126 18.54 13.32 7.14
C VAL A 126 18.13 11.87 6.87
N PRO A 127 18.67 10.84 7.54
CA PRO A 127 18.22 9.47 7.29
C PRO A 127 16.73 9.28 7.62
N PHE A 128 16.20 9.99 8.63
CA PHE A 128 14.77 9.97 8.89
C PHE A 128 13.95 10.52 7.72
N ALA A 129 14.34 11.69 7.18
CA ALA A 129 13.65 12.30 6.03
C ALA A 129 13.68 11.40 4.79
N LEU A 130 14.80 10.70 4.54
CA LEU A 130 14.90 9.73 3.44
C LEU A 130 13.96 8.54 3.66
N ASN A 131 13.90 7.97 4.87
CA ASN A 131 12.97 6.90 5.19
C ASN A 131 11.51 7.37 5.11
N ALA A 132 11.21 8.57 5.62
CA ALA A 132 9.89 9.17 5.50
C ALA A 132 9.48 9.36 4.03
N ALA A 133 10.40 9.81 3.16
CA ALA A 133 10.12 9.90 1.73
C ALA A 133 9.82 8.53 1.10
N VAL A 134 10.52 7.47 1.49
CA VAL A 134 10.21 6.11 1.03
C VAL A 134 8.80 5.71 1.48
N VAL A 135 8.47 5.89 2.76
CA VAL A 135 7.19 5.45 3.35
C VAL A 135 6.00 6.28 2.83
N VAL A 136 6.20 7.59 2.64
CA VAL A 136 5.11 8.54 2.29
C VAL A 136 4.92 8.67 0.78
N LEU A 137 5.96 8.48 -0.02
CA LEU A 137 5.91 8.69 -1.47
C LEU A 137 6.13 7.42 -2.28
N ALA A 138 7.25 6.72 -2.06
CA ALA A 138 7.60 5.56 -2.89
C ALA A 138 6.68 4.37 -2.62
N ALA A 139 6.40 4.05 -1.36
CA ALA A 139 5.53 2.96 -0.97
C ALA A 139 4.11 3.14 -1.55
N PRO A 140 3.39 4.26 -1.31
CA PRO A 140 2.05 4.45 -1.86
C PRO A 140 2.00 4.37 -3.38
N LEU A 141 2.99 4.92 -4.08
CA LEU A 141 3.04 4.87 -5.53
C LEU A 141 3.11 3.43 -6.04
N VAL A 142 4.04 2.64 -5.51
CA VAL A 142 4.28 1.27 -5.99
C VAL A 142 3.16 0.33 -5.53
N GLU A 143 2.70 0.48 -4.29
CA GLU A 143 1.66 -0.38 -3.73
C GLU A 143 0.30 -0.13 -4.39
N GLU A 144 -0.08 1.14 -4.61
CA GLU A 144 -1.33 1.42 -5.31
C GLU A 144 -1.29 0.92 -6.76
N LEU A 145 -0.15 1.04 -7.43
CA LEU A 145 0.00 0.47 -8.77
C LEU A 145 -0.07 -1.06 -8.75
N THR A 146 0.52 -1.71 -7.75
CA THR A 146 0.52 -3.17 -7.59
C THR A 146 -0.88 -3.72 -7.33
N PHE A 147 -1.59 -3.13 -6.35
CA PHE A 147 -2.87 -3.66 -5.87
C PHE A 147 -4.04 -3.04 -6.63
N ARG A 148 -4.17 -1.70 -6.65
CA ARG A 148 -5.33 -0.99 -7.23
C ARG A 148 -5.17 -0.72 -8.71
N GLY A 149 -3.94 -0.70 -9.23
CA GLY A 149 -3.65 -0.71 -10.67
C GLY A 149 -3.79 -2.12 -11.24
N LEU A 150 -2.71 -2.88 -11.13
CA LEU A 150 -2.56 -4.19 -11.76
C LEU A 150 -3.53 -5.24 -11.21
N GLY A 151 -3.50 -5.49 -9.89
CA GLY A 151 -4.35 -6.51 -9.25
C GLY A 151 -5.82 -6.26 -9.50
N PHE A 152 -6.28 -5.01 -9.33
CA PHE A 152 -7.67 -4.65 -9.57
C PHE A 152 -8.07 -4.85 -11.05
N ALA A 153 -7.22 -4.43 -12.01
CA ALA A 153 -7.47 -4.64 -13.43
C ALA A 153 -7.60 -6.13 -13.77
N LEU A 154 -6.74 -6.98 -13.22
CA LEU A 154 -6.76 -8.43 -13.45
C LEU A 154 -7.99 -9.11 -12.83
N LEU A 155 -8.43 -8.67 -11.64
CA LEU A 155 -9.56 -9.26 -10.93
C LEU A 155 -10.92 -8.74 -11.38
N THR A 156 -11.00 -7.57 -12.04
CA THR A 156 -12.26 -6.95 -12.51
C THR A 156 -13.04 -7.86 -13.47
N ARG A 157 -12.40 -8.81 -14.13
CA ARG A 157 -13.07 -9.80 -14.99
C ARG A 157 -14.11 -10.64 -14.24
N TRP A 158 -13.99 -10.77 -12.92
CA TRP A 158 -14.98 -11.42 -12.04
C TRP A 158 -15.90 -10.44 -11.30
N GLY A 159 -15.84 -9.17 -11.67
CA GLY A 159 -16.62 -8.09 -11.08
C GLY A 159 -15.81 -7.18 -10.16
N SER A 160 -16.30 -5.95 -10.05
CA SER A 160 -15.60 -4.92 -9.26
C SER A 160 -15.55 -5.21 -7.76
N LEU A 161 -16.55 -5.94 -7.23
CA LEU A 161 -16.55 -6.34 -5.83
C LEU A 161 -15.47 -7.40 -5.55
N VAL A 162 -15.28 -8.37 -6.46
CA VAL A 162 -14.21 -9.36 -6.36
C VAL A 162 -12.84 -8.67 -6.43
N ALA A 163 -12.68 -7.69 -7.32
CA ALA A 163 -11.46 -6.92 -7.42
C ALA A 163 -11.20 -6.10 -6.14
N LEU A 164 -12.22 -5.45 -5.59
CA LEU A 164 -12.11 -4.70 -4.34
C LEU A 164 -11.67 -5.61 -3.18
N ILE A 165 -12.42 -6.69 -2.93
CA ILE A 165 -12.12 -7.61 -1.82
C ILE A 165 -10.78 -8.30 -2.02
N GLY A 166 -10.54 -8.86 -3.22
CA GLY A 166 -9.32 -9.61 -3.51
C GLY A 166 -8.05 -8.77 -3.38
N THR A 167 -8.06 -7.52 -3.88
CA THR A 167 -6.90 -6.63 -3.74
C THR A 167 -6.71 -6.12 -2.32
N SER A 168 -7.78 -5.99 -1.52
CA SER A 168 -7.69 -5.60 -0.12
C SER A 168 -7.08 -6.72 0.75
N VAL A 169 -7.53 -7.95 0.52
CA VAL A 169 -6.95 -9.14 1.19
C VAL A 169 -5.49 -9.32 0.79
N ALA A 170 -5.18 -9.21 -0.50
CA ALA A 170 -3.81 -9.30 -1.01
C ALA A 170 -2.88 -8.23 -0.40
N PHE A 171 -3.38 -6.99 -0.28
CA PHE A 171 -2.67 -5.88 0.34
C PHE A 171 -2.37 -6.16 1.82
N ALA A 172 -3.38 -6.54 2.59
CA ALA A 172 -3.23 -6.85 4.01
C ALA A 172 -2.26 -8.04 4.23
N ALA A 173 -2.40 -9.11 3.43
CA ALA A 173 -1.53 -10.28 3.50
C ALA A 173 -0.07 -9.95 3.16
N ALA A 174 0.17 -9.10 2.16
CA ALA A 174 1.52 -8.70 1.74
C ALA A 174 2.29 -7.95 2.83
N HIS A 175 1.62 -7.35 3.83
CA HIS A 175 2.28 -6.65 4.93
C HIS A 175 2.81 -7.58 6.05
N GLY A 176 2.38 -8.83 6.09
CA GLY A 176 2.84 -9.81 7.07
C GLY A 176 2.49 -9.47 8.52
N LEU A 177 1.45 -8.65 8.76
CA LEU A 177 0.95 -8.34 10.11
C LEU A 177 -0.20 -9.30 10.47
N VAL A 178 -0.20 -9.78 11.71
CA VAL A 178 -1.28 -10.64 12.24
C VAL A 178 -2.34 -9.78 12.92
N ASN A 179 -1.95 -9.01 13.93
CA ASN A 179 -2.85 -8.11 14.64
C ASN A 179 -3.26 -6.92 13.78
N GLY A 180 -2.36 -6.43 12.92
CA GLY A 180 -2.61 -5.35 11.98
C GLY A 180 -3.40 -5.75 10.74
N PHE A 181 -3.64 -7.05 10.50
CA PHE A 181 -4.34 -7.52 9.31
C PHE A 181 -5.75 -6.91 9.15
N PRO A 182 -6.62 -6.84 10.17
CA PRO A 182 -7.95 -6.23 10.02
C PRO A 182 -7.88 -4.73 9.66
N ALA A 183 -6.96 -3.99 10.26
CA ALA A 183 -6.74 -2.57 9.97
C ALA A 183 -6.28 -2.37 8.52
N LEU A 184 -5.28 -3.14 8.08
CA LEU A 184 -4.79 -3.12 6.70
C LEU A 184 -5.84 -3.58 5.68
N LEU A 185 -6.71 -4.54 6.04
CA LEU A 185 -7.82 -4.96 5.20
C LEU A 185 -8.82 -3.82 5.01
N LEU A 186 -9.18 -3.13 6.08
CA LEU A 186 -10.08 -1.98 6.03
C LEU A 186 -9.48 -0.83 5.23
N PHE A 187 -8.22 -0.50 5.49
CA PHE A 187 -7.47 0.49 4.70
C PHE A 187 -7.45 0.09 3.22
N GLY A 188 -7.14 -1.16 2.95
CA GLY A 188 -7.15 -1.74 1.61
C GLY A 188 -8.47 -1.57 0.88
N ALA A 189 -9.58 -1.84 1.57
CA ALA A 189 -10.92 -1.70 1.02
C ALA A 189 -11.29 -0.23 0.77
N ALA A 190 -10.91 0.66 1.66
CA ALA A 190 -11.15 2.10 1.53
C ALA A 190 -10.45 2.70 0.30
N VAL A 191 -9.18 2.35 0.08
CA VAL A 191 -8.44 2.83 -1.09
C VAL A 191 -8.97 2.19 -2.39
N ALA A 192 -9.33 0.91 -2.37
CA ALA A 192 -9.96 0.24 -3.51
C ALA A 192 -11.33 0.85 -3.84
N PHE A 193 -12.10 1.26 -2.83
CA PHE A 193 -13.35 2.01 -3.00
C PHE A 193 -13.10 3.37 -3.67
N LEU A 194 -12.09 4.12 -3.24
CA LEU A 194 -11.72 5.38 -3.90
C LEU A 194 -11.41 5.17 -5.38
N ARG A 195 -10.60 4.16 -5.72
CA ARG A 195 -10.32 3.81 -7.11
C ARG A 195 -11.61 3.50 -7.88
N LEU A 196 -12.51 2.72 -7.29
CA LEU A 196 -13.77 2.34 -7.93
C LEU A 196 -14.66 3.57 -8.20
N ARG A 197 -14.72 4.50 -7.24
CA ARG A 197 -15.58 5.69 -7.33
C ARG A 197 -15.01 6.80 -8.20
N THR A 198 -13.69 6.91 -8.30
CA THR A 198 -13.01 7.98 -9.05
C THR A 198 -12.48 7.53 -10.40
N GLY A 199 -12.38 6.22 -10.63
CA GLY A 199 -11.76 5.66 -11.82
C GLY A 199 -10.27 6.00 -11.96
N SER A 200 -9.61 6.42 -10.87
CA SER A 200 -8.25 6.94 -10.84
C SER A 200 -7.46 6.36 -9.67
N LEU A 201 -6.15 6.13 -9.84
CA LEU A 201 -5.24 5.77 -8.75
C LEU A 201 -4.81 6.98 -7.92
N TYR A 202 -4.77 8.18 -8.50
CA TYR A 202 -4.18 9.35 -7.85
C TYR A 202 -4.82 9.72 -6.51
N PRO A 203 -6.16 9.72 -6.34
CA PRO A 203 -6.75 9.96 -5.04
C PRO A 203 -6.39 8.91 -3.99
N GLY A 204 -6.25 7.64 -4.40
CA GLY A 204 -5.78 6.56 -3.53
C GLY A 204 -4.33 6.75 -3.11
N MET A 205 -3.44 7.09 -4.03
CA MET A 205 -2.03 7.41 -3.73
C MET A 205 -1.90 8.59 -2.76
N LEU A 206 -2.70 9.65 -2.97
CA LEU A 206 -2.73 10.81 -2.07
C LEU A 206 -3.24 10.43 -0.67
N LEU A 207 -4.34 9.68 -0.58
CA LEU A 207 -4.87 9.21 0.70
C LEU A 207 -3.82 8.37 1.43
N HIS A 208 -3.22 7.40 0.74
CA HIS A 208 -2.23 6.48 1.31
C HIS A 208 -1.00 7.24 1.82
N GLY A 209 -0.43 8.13 1.01
CA GLY A 209 0.70 8.96 1.43
C GLY A 209 0.34 9.88 2.60
N SER A 210 -0.84 10.50 2.60
CA SER A 210 -1.31 11.33 3.71
C SER A 210 -1.50 10.52 4.99
N PHE A 211 -2.06 9.31 4.89
CA PHE A 211 -2.25 8.41 6.02
C PHE A 211 -0.89 8.01 6.63
N ASN A 212 0.08 7.61 5.80
CA ASN A 212 1.43 7.27 6.25
C ASN A 212 2.15 8.48 6.88
N ALA A 213 1.99 9.68 6.32
CA ALA A 213 2.56 10.90 6.88
C ALA A 213 1.97 11.23 8.26
N LEU A 214 0.65 11.09 8.41
CA LEU A 214 -0.02 11.28 9.69
C LEU A 214 0.43 10.23 10.72
N ALA A 215 0.55 8.97 10.33
CA ALA A 215 1.04 7.91 11.22
C ALA A 215 2.46 8.21 11.73
N LEU A 216 3.37 8.66 10.85
CA LEU A 216 4.72 9.09 11.25
C LEU A 216 4.69 10.31 12.16
N ALA A 217 3.81 11.30 11.91
CA ALA A 217 3.70 12.50 12.72
C ALA A 217 3.17 12.17 14.13
N VAL A 218 2.16 11.31 14.24
CA VAL A 218 1.58 10.89 15.54
C VAL A 218 2.58 10.09 16.37
N ALA A 219 3.49 9.35 15.75
CA ALA A 219 4.53 8.60 16.44
C ALA A 219 5.45 9.51 17.29
N PHE A 220 5.60 10.80 16.91
CA PHE A 220 6.39 11.78 17.67
C PHE A 220 5.57 12.60 18.70
N ALA A 221 4.25 12.47 18.68
CA ALA A 221 3.38 13.21 19.61
C ALA A 221 3.12 12.45 20.92
N LYS A 222 3.62 11.22 21.01
CA LYS A 222 3.55 10.36 22.21
C LYS A 222 4.81 10.50 23.03
#